data_b3158eb89a08db1a2aa821d2f21dd681
#
_entry.id   b3158eb89a08db1a2aa821d2f21dd681
#
_cell.length_a   1.000
_cell.length_b   1.000
_cell.length_c   1.000
_cell.angle_alpha   90.00
_cell.angle_beta   90.00
_cell.angle_gamma   90.00
#
_symmetry.space_group_name_H-M   'P 1'
#
loop_
_entity.id
_entity.type
_entity.pdbx_description
1 polymer ?
#
loop_
_entity_poly.entity_id
_entity_poly.type
_entity_poly.pdbx_seq_one_letter_code
_entity_poly.pdbx_strand_id
1 'polypeptide(L)'
;FLASGIAAQSDASQQNKTGRAGTFAIVNARIVPVTGPVIENGTVVIRDGKIAAVGTNVSIPSGAERIDAKGLSVYPGMIDAATSLGLAEIPLGANATMDVAETGSMNANAKAITGINPHTSHVNVTRVN
;
A
#
# COMPACT_ATOMS: atom_id res chain seq x y z
N PHE A 1 1.36 -2.61 -46.77
CA PHE A 1 1.14 -1.83 -45.57
C PHE A 1 0.51 -2.75 -44.53
N LEU A 2 1.34 -3.30 -43.63
CA LEU A 2 0.89 -4.09 -42.50
C LEU A 2 0.80 -3.15 -41.29
N ALA A 3 -0.39 -2.82 -40.88
CA ALA A 3 -0.64 -2.12 -39.60
C ALA A 3 -0.52 -3.11 -38.48
N SER A 4 0.61 -3.12 -37.75
CA SER A 4 0.75 -3.82 -36.49
C SER A 4 -0.06 -3.10 -35.43
N GLY A 5 -1.24 -3.62 -35.12
CA GLY A 5 -2.03 -3.21 -33.99
C GLY A 5 -1.30 -3.59 -32.70
N ILE A 6 -0.76 -2.61 -31.98
CA ILE A 6 -0.30 -2.78 -30.61
C ILE A 6 -1.56 -2.88 -29.76
N ALA A 7 -1.98 -4.11 -29.47
CA ALA A 7 -2.95 -4.35 -28.40
C ALA A 7 -2.24 -4.09 -27.06
N ALA A 8 -2.46 -2.92 -26.50
CA ALA A 8 -2.16 -2.67 -25.08
C ALA A 8 -3.16 -3.50 -24.27
N GLN A 9 -2.88 -4.79 -24.10
CA GLN A 9 -3.51 -5.59 -23.07
C GLN A 9 -2.96 -5.10 -21.74
N SER A 10 -3.74 -4.29 -21.03
CA SER A 10 -3.54 -4.09 -19.61
C SER A 10 -3.72 -5.45 -18.95
N ASP A 11 -2.62 -6.09 -18.65
CA ASP A 11 -2.61 -7.39 -18.00
C ASP A 11 -3.19 -7.24 -16.60
N ALA A 12 -4.46 -7.59 -16.42
CA ALA A 12 -5.15 -7.53 -15.14
C ALA A 12 -4.40 -8.33 -14.05
N SER A 13 -3.54 -9.28 -14.45
CA SER A 13 -2.67 -10.02 -13.54
C SER A 13 -1.60 -9.14 -12.90
N GLN A 14 -1.23 -8.01 -13.51
CA GLN A 14 -0.26 -7.07 -12.95
C GLN A 14 -0.86 -6.22 -11.83
N GLN A 15 -2.17 -5.99 -11.83
CA GLN A 15 -2.84 -5.17 -10.83
C GLN A 15 -2.88 -5.83 -9.44
N ASN A 16 -2.76 -7.14 -9.37
CA ASN A 16 -2.80 -7.91 -8.12
C ASN A 16 -1.43 -8.35 -7.61
N LYS A 17 -0.33 -7.92 -8.22
CA LYS A 17 0.99 -8.24 -7.70
C LYS A 17 1.21 -7.49 -6.39
N THR A 18 1.15 -8.21 -5.28
CA THR A 18 1.85 -7.83 -4.06
C THR A 18 3.32 -7.58 -4.42
N GLY A 19 3.94 -6.60 -3.80
CA GLY A 19 5.31 -6.21 -4.09
C GLY A 19 6.27 -7.41 -4.27
N ARG A 20 7.38 -7.17 -4.93
CA ARG A 20 8.38 -8.22 -5.24
C ARG A 20 8.82 -8.94 -3.96
N ALA A 21 8.69 -10.26 -3.94
CA ALA A 21 9.19 -11.07 -2.83
C ALA A 21 10.72 -10.98 -2.75
N GLY A 22 11.27 -10.98 -1.54
CA GLY A 22 12.71 -10.94 -1.35
C GLY A 22 13.12 -10.23 -0.07
N THR A 23 14.44 -10.09 0.08
CA THR A 23 15.04 -9.30 1.16
C THR A 23 15.65 -8.04 0.56
N PHE A 24 15.25 -6.89 1.09
CA PHE A 24 15.69 -5.57 0.65
C PHE A 24 16.32 -4.82 1.82
N ALA A 25 17.34 -4.02 1.52
CA ALA A 25 17.94 -3.11 2.50
C ALA A 25 17.99 -1.69 1.92
N ILE A 26 17.16 -0.80 2.46
CA ILE A 26 17.21 0.63 2.15
C ILE A 26 18.30 1.23 3.04
N VAL A 27 19.36 1.76 2.46
CA VAL A 27 20.55 2.25 3.18
C VAL A 27 20.74 3.75 2.99
N ASN A 28 21.47 4.37 3.90
CA ASN A 28 21.81 5.80 3.88
C ASN A 28 20.60 6.75 3.91
N ALA A 29 19.44 6.27 4.39
CA ALA A 29 18.22 7.05 4.43
C ALA A 29 18.10 7.90 5.70
N ARG A 30 17.42 9.03 5.60
CA ARG A 30 16.83 9.70 6.75
C ARG A 30 15.55 9.00 7.12
N ILE A 31 15.48 8.34 8.27
CA ILE A 31 14.33 7.54 8.69
C ILE A 31 13.52 8.32 9.73
N VAL A 32 12.23 8.49 9.47
CA VAL A 32 11.27 9.19 10.33
C VAL A 32 10.24 8.19 10.84
N PRO A 33 10.47 7.53 12.01
CA PRO A 33 9.61 6.44 12.47
C PRO A 33 8.29 6.91 13.07
N VAL A 34 8.08 8.22 13.23
CA VAL A 34 6.91 8.86 13.87
C VAL A 34 6.82 8.60 15.38
N THR A 35 7.07 7.37 15.81
CA THR A 35 6.98 6.96 17.23
C THR A 35 8.28 7.11 18.02
N GLY A 36 9.34 7.60 17.37
CA GLY A 36 10.67 7.77 17.98
C GLY A 36 11.47 8.87 17.31
N PRO A 37 12.73 9.07 17.74
CA PRO A 37 13.60 10.09 17.17
C PRO A 37 13.92 9.77 15.70
N VAL A 38 14.18 10.83 14.93
CA VAL A 38 14.65 10.72 13.55
C VAL A 38 16.05 10.12 13.52
N ILE A 39 16.29 9.22 12.57
CA ILE A 39 17.60 8.62 12.31
C ILE A 39 18.13 9.22 11.01
N GLU A 40 19.14 10.08 11.09
CA GLU A 40 19.61 10.89 9.95
C GLU A 40 20.35 10.05 8.87
N ASN A 41 20.96 8.95 9.26
CA ASN A 41 21.62 8.03 8.34
C ASN A 41 21.39 6.60 8.80
N GLY A 42 20.26 6.05 8.38
CA GLY A 42 19.80 4.75 8.83
C GLY A 42 19.64 3.73 7.72
N THR A 43 19.37 2.52 8.16
CA THR A 43 19.06 1.38 7.29
C THR A 43 17.74 0.76 7.71
N VAL A 44 16.89 0.43 6.73
CA VAL A 44 15.69 -0.37 6.90
C VAL A 44 15.87 -1.68 6.17
N VAL A 45 15.77 -2.80 6.87
CA VAL A 45 15.78 -4.14 6.28
C VAL A 45 14.36 -4.67 6.20
N ILE A 46 13.95 -5.08 5.01
CA ILE A 46 12.65 -5.68 4.73
C ILE A 46 12.88 -7.12 4.30
N ARG A 47 12.19 -8.06 4.92
CA ARG A 47 12.22 -9.48 4.58
C ARG A 47 10.80 -10.02 4.54
N ASP A 48 10.44 -10.73 3.48
CA ASP A 48 9.13 -11.37 3.30
C ASP A 48 7.96 -10.40 3.53
N GLY A 49 8.09 -9.17 3.01
CA GLY A 49 7.08 -8.12 3.12
C GLY A 49 6.94 -7.49 4.51
N LYS A 50 7.86 -7.79 5.44
CA LYS A 50 7.87 -7.23 6.80
C LYS A 50 9.16 -6.46 7.08
N ILE A 51 9.06 -5.42 7.90
CA ILE A 51 10.23 -4.72 8.41
C ILE A 51 10.91 -5.64 9.44
N ALA A 52 12.12 -6.09 9.09
CA ALA A 52 12.91 -6.97 9.95
C ALA A 52 13.80 -6.19 10.93
N ALA A 53 14.34 -5.04 10.50
CA ALA A 53 15.17 -4.19 11.34
C ALA A 53 15.20 -2.74 10.84
N VAL A 54 15.36 -1.79 11.77
CA VAL A 54 15.53 -0.36 11.50
C VAL A 54 16.57 0.21 12.46
N GLY A 55 17.50 1.00 11.97
CA GLY A 55 18.50 1.65 12.83
C GLY A 55 19.72 2.16 12.08
N THR A 56 20.71 2.67 12.81
CA THR A 56 21.98 3.15 12.25
C THR A 56 22.96 1.99 11.95
N ASN A 57 23.00 0.99 12.83
CA ASN A 57 23.94 -0.13 12.75
C ASN A 57 23.20 -1.46 12.55
N VAL A 58 22.43 -1.54 11.46
CA VAL A 58 21.65 -2.74 11.13
C VAL A 58 22.51 -3.70 10.31
N SER A 59 22.55 -4.96 10.74
CA SER A 59 23.17 -6.03 9.95
C SER A 59 22.32 -6.32 8.71
N ILE A 60 22.93 -6.16 7.53
CA ILE A 60 22.26 -6.42 6.26
C ILE A 60 22.53 -7.88 5.88
N PRO A 61 21.48 -8.69 5.68
CA PRO A 61 21.64 -10.08 5.28
C PRO A 61 22.41 -10.23 3.96
N SER A 62 23.22 -11.27 3.85
CA SER A 62 23.85 -11.64 2.59
C SER A 62 22.78 -11.96 1.55
N GLY A 63 22.89 -11.38 0.36
CA GLY A 63 21.90 -11.54 -0.70
C GLY A 63 20.72 -10.56 -0.65
N ALA A 64 20.67 -9.64 0.32
CA ALA A 64 19.69 -8.56 0.30
C ALA A 64 19.99 -7.60 -0.85
N GLU A 65 18.96 -7.25 -1.60
CA GLU A 65 19.04 -6.19 -2.59
C GLU A 65 19.17 -4.84 -1.88
N ARG A 66 20.24 -4.11 -2.17
CA ARG A 66 20.52 -2.81 -1.57
C ARG A 66 19.95 -1.68 -2.41
N ILE A 67 19.21 -0.79 -1.76
CA ILE A 67 18.65 0.42 -2.34
C ILE A 67 19.30 1.60 -1.62
N ASP A 68 20.15 2.34 -2.33
CA ASP A 68 20.76 3.55 -1.76
C ASP A 68 19.75 4.70 -1.79
N ALA A 69 19.38 5.15 -0.61
CA ALA A 69 18.43 6.23 -0.39
C ALA A 69 19.10 7.50 0.15
N LYS A 70 20.36 7.74 -0.20
CA LYS A 70 21.09 8.94 0.19
C LYS A 70 20.36 10.21 -0.26
N GLY A 71 20.08 11.09 0.69
CA GLY A 71 19.33 12.34 0.45
C GLY A 71 17.80 12.15 0.41
N LEU A 72 17.31 10.93 0.59
CA LEU A 72 15.89 10.63 0.66
C LEU A 72 15.46 10.36 2.10
N SER A 73 14.15 10.56 2.34
CA SER A 73 13.53 10.24 3.63
C SER A 73 12.60 9.04 3.50
N VAL A 74 12.64 8.16 4.50
CA VAL A 74 11.77 7.00 4.62
C VAL A 74 10.78 7.25 5.75
N TYR A 75 9.50 7.14 5.45
CA TYR A 75 8.37 7.28 6.37
C TYR A 75 7.57 5.97 6.42
N PRO A 76 6.84 5.72 7.52
CA PRO A 76 5.77 4.71 7.52
C PRO A 76 4.73 5.03 6.45
N GLY A 77 4.06 4.00 5.94
CA GLY A 77 2.91 4.18 5.06
C GLY A 77 1.81 5.00 5.74
N MET A 78 1.07 5.76 4.94
CA MET A 78 -0.07 6.54 5.45
C MET A 78 -1.27 5.63 5.67
N ILE A 79 -2.05 5.94 6.72
CA ILE A 79 -3.33 5.31 7.02
C ILE A 79 -4.40 6.39 6.91
N ASP A 80 -5.36 6.20 6.01
CA ASP A 80 -6.55 7.04 5.97
C ASP A 80 -7.56 6.50 6.99
N ALA A 81 -7.80 7.29 8.05
CA ALA A 81 -8.68 6.91 9.13
C ALA A 81 -10.17 7.17 8.85
N ALA A 82 -10.50 7.84 7.75
CA ALA A 82 -11.87 8.25 7.42
C ALA A 82 -12.15 8.01 5.92
N THR A 83 -12.09 6.75 5.51
CA THR A 83 -12.32 6.36 4.12
C THR A 83 -13.56 5.49 3.96
N SER A 84 -14.26 5.63 2.84
CA SER A 84 -15.33 4.73 2.39
C SER A 84 -14.79 3.70 1.37
N LEU A 85 -13.48 3.57 1.24
CA LEU A 85 -12.85 2.65 0.30
C LEU A 85 -13.30 1.20 0.56
N GLY A 86 -13.86 0.57 -0.46
CA GLY A 86 -14.43 -0.76 -0.37
C GLY A 86 -15.87 -0.83 0.19
N LEU A 87 -16.43 0.30 0.66
CA LEU A 87 -17.81 0.40 1.13
C LEU A 87 -18.73 1.10 0.12
N ALA A 88 -18.18 1.82 -0.84
CA ALA A 88 -18.91 2.51 -1.88
C ALA A 88 -18.25 2.29 -3.23
N GLU A 89 -19.01 1.77 -4.20
CA GLU A 89 -18.53 1.51 -5.56
C GLU A 89 -19.01 2.59 -6.52
N ILE A 90 -20.33 2.76 -6.64
CA ILE A 90 -20.94 3.72 -7.55
C ILE A 90 -21.83 4.66 -6.75
N PRO A 91 -21.35 5.88 -6.39
CA PRO A 91 -22.08 6.77 -5.49
C PRO A 91 -23.35 7.40 -6.10
N LEU A 92 -23.52 7.37 -7.42
CA LEU A 92 -24.67 7.96 -8.10
C LEU A 92 -25.64 6.90 -8.62
N GLY A 93 -26.76 6.73 -7.93
CA GLY A 93 -27.91 5.97 -8.40
C GLY A 93 -27.85 4.44 -8.23
N ALA A 94 -26.81 3.90 -7.63
CA ALA A 94 -26.66 2.47 -7.38
C ALA A 94 -26.54 2.19 -5.88
N ASN A 95 -27.60 2.41 -5.12
CA ASN A 95 -27.61 2.27 -3.65
C ASN A 95 -27.18 0.87 -3.18
N ALA A 96 -27.44 -0.17 -3.96
CA ALA A 96 -27.00 -1.54 -3.65
C ALA A 96 -25.47 -1.73 -3.64
N THR A 97 -24.71 -0.71 -4.04
CA THR A 97 -23.23 -0.72 -4.02
C THR A 97 -22.65 0.19 -2.95
N MET A 98 -23.49 0.69 -2.03
CA MET A 98 -23.12 1.65 -0.99
C MET A 98 -23.46 1.12 0.40
N ASP A 99 -22.48 0.52 1.08
CA ASP A 99 -22.64 -0.07 2.42
C ASP A 99 -22.33 0.93 3.56
N VAL A 100 -22.65 2.23 3.34
CA VAL A 100 -22.36 3.28 4.34
C VAL A 100 -23.59 3.78 5.08
N ALA A 101 -24.81 3.51 4.59
CA ALA A 101 -26.05 4.08 5.15
C ALA A 101 -27.30 3.20 5.01
N GLU A 102 -27.19 1.93 4.66
CA GLU A 102 -28.35 1.06 4.32
C GLU A 102 -29.28 0.79 5.51
N THR A 103 -28.77 0.83 6.72
CA THR A 103 -29.49 0.41 7.93
C THR A 103 -29.98 1.58 8.76
N GLY A 104 -29.98 2.81 8.23
CA GLY A 104 -30.45 4.02 8.91
C GLY A 104 -29.34 4.84 9.56
N SER A 105 -29.72 5.90 10.27
CA SER A 105 -28.79 6.92 10.78
C SER A 105 -28.09 6.58 12.10
N MET A 106 -28.51 5.52 12.80
CA MET A 106 -27.93 5.13 14.09
C MET A 106 -27.61 3.64 14.12
N ASN A 107 -26.37 3.31 13.83
CA ASN A 107 -25.90 1.93 13.74
C ASN A 107 -24.63 1.70 14.59
N ALA A 108 -24.75 1.92 15.89
CA ALA A 108 -23.63 1.76 16.82
C ALA A 108 -23.00 0.35 16.81
N ASN A 109 -23.74 -0.65 16.35
CA ASN A 109 -23.30 -2.05 16.29
C ASN A 109 -22.72 -2.43 14.91
N ALA A 110 -22.82 -1.56 13.91
CA ALA A 110 -22.32 -1.85 12.57
C ALA A 110 -20.79 -1.89 12.59
N LYS A 111 -20.25 -2.92 11.95
CA LYS A 111 -18.82 -3.06 11.75
C LYS A 111 -18.51 -2.90 10.27
N ALA A 112 -17.81 -1.86 9.89
CA ALA A 112 -17.45 -1.58 8.49
C ALA A 112 -16.79 -2.77 7.79
N ILE A 113 -16.02 -3.57 8.53
CA ILE A 113 -15.34 -4.75 7.97
C ILE A 113 -16.28 -5.78 7.34
N THR A 114 -17.54 -5.83 7.75
CA THR A 114 -18.52 -6.79 7.19
C THR A 114 -19.06 -6.36 5.82
N GLY A 115 -19.01 -5.05 5.52
CA GLY A 115 -19.45 -4.47 4.25
C GLY A 115 -18.31 -4.24 3.25
N ILE A 116 -17.05 -4.46 3.63
CA ILE A 116 -15.92 -4.20 2.74
C ILE A 116 -15.92 -5.19 1.56
N ASN A 117 -15.98 -4.65 0.34
CA ASN A 117 -15.72 -5.39 -0.88
C ASN A 117 -14.22 -5.43 -1.19
N PRO A 118 -13.51 -6.55 -0.97
CA PRO A 118 -12.07 -6.63 -1.22
C PRO A 118 -11.72 -6.66 -2.73
N HIS A 119 -12.71 -6.86 -3.59
CA HIS A 119 -12.52 -6.93 -5.04
C HIS A 119 -12.83 -5.61 -5.76
N THR A 120 -13.10 -4.54 -5.01
CA THR A 120 -13.35 -3.23 -5.60
C THR A 120 -12.16 -2.74 -6.44
N SER A 121 -12.43 -2.19 -7.61
CA SER A 121 -11.41 -1.58 -8.46
C SER A 121 -10.73 -0.39 -7.79
N HIS A 122 -11.42 0.29 -6.87
CA HIS A 122 -10.92 1.45 -6.14
C HIS A 122 -9.71 1.12 -5.26
N VAL A 123 -9.66 -0.09 -4.66
CA VAL A 123 -8.49 -0.53 -3.89
C VAL A 123 -7.25 -0.63 -4.78
N ASN A 124 -7.40 -1.17 -5.99
CA ASN A 124 -6.28 -1.29 -6.92
C ASN A 124 -5.77 0.08 -7.38
N VAL A 125 -6.67 1.01 -7.68
CA VAL A 125 -6.32 2.39 -8.08
C VAL A 125 -5.61 3.11 -6.95
N THR A 126 -6.14 3.06 -5.73
CA THR A 126 -5.56 3.75 -4.56
C THR A 126 -4.17 3.22 -4.21
N ARG A 127 -3.91 1.93 -4.45
CA ARG A 127 -2.63 1.31 -4.13
C ARG A 127 -1.48 1.75 -5.04
N VAL A 128 -1.75 2.20 -6.26
CA VAL A 128 -0.73 2.53 -7.27
C VAL A 128 -0.47 4.02 -7.46
N ASN A 129 -1.22 4.86 -6.75
CA ASN A 129 -1.05 6.33 -6.77
C ASN A 129 -0.13 6.81 -5.64
#